data_97f67618a82283395b48d9737543f852
#
_entry.id   97f67618a82283395b48d9737543f852
#
_cell.length_a   1.000
_cell.length_b   1.000
_cell.length_c   1.000
_cell.angle_alpha   90.00
_cell.angle_beta   90.00
_cell.angle_gamma   90.00
#
_symmetry.space_group_name_H-M   'P 1'
#
loop_
_entity.id
_entity.type
_entity.pdbx_description
1 polymer ?
#
loop_
_entity_poly.entity_id
_entity_poly.type
_entity_poly.pdbx_seq_one_letter_code
_entity_poly.pdbx_strand_id
1 'polypeptide(L)'
;MTDSRNTHDTASLTSTLLGPDREGIRLIAVSTLHGSATIDGTSDAMGNEADGQLFAALREWADVAVVGSGTVKAEDYQASTSTRLAVFSHSLDFAGFEDFIAAGPLVLTPADRMDSPEATRLAAAGAELVSTGTGTVTEAIEALRARGATRISCEGGPSVYSAFIAAGLVDQLYLTVDPHLSPSVERPIVDGDATSPALRLELENVTPVDNTVFLRYRRMSTP
;
A
#
# COMPACT_ATOMS: atom_id res chain seq x y z
N MET A 1 -26.50 29.36 -17.29
CA MET A 1 -25.43 29.05 -16.33
C MET A 1 -24.62 27.95 -16.96
N THR A 2 -23.51 28.30 -17.57
CA THR A 2 -22.61 27.36 -18.28
C THR A 2 -21.78 26.63 -17.26
N ASP A 3 -22.02 25.32 -17.17
CA ASP A 3 -21.25 24.35 -16.39
C ASP A 3 -19.85 24.22 -17.04
N SER A 4 -18.90 25.02 -16.60
CA SER A 4 -17.50 24.87 -16.98
C SER A 4 -16.91 23.70 -16.17
N ARG A 5 -17.19 22.46 -16.57
CA ARG A 5 -16.43 21.31 -16.13
C ARG A 5 -14.98 21.54 -16.54
N ASN A 6 -14.17 21.79 -15.52
CA ASN A 6 -12.74 21.95 -15.63
C ASN A 6 -12.17 20.58 -16.04
N THR A 7 -12.00 20.33 -17.34
CA THR A 7 -11.24 19.20 -17.85
C THR A 7 -9.77 19.46 -17.50
N HIS A 8 -9.39 19.17 -16.25
CA HIS A 8 -7.99 19.01 -15.95
C HIS A 8 -7.47 17.94 -16.89
N ASP A 9 -6.43 18.25 -17.64
CA ASP A 9 -5.69 17.24 -18.38
C ASP A 9 -5.31 16.15 -17.39
N THR A 10 -5.77 14.92 -17.62
CA THR A 10 -5.60 13.77 -16.74
C THR A 10 -4.14 13.58 -16.30
N ALA A 11 -3.20 13.77 -17.23
CA ALA A 11 -1.77 13.67 -16.94
C ALA A 11 -1.30 14.76 -15.97
N SER A 12 -1.83 15.97 -16.08
CA SER A 12 -1.54 17.10 -15.19
C SER A 12 -2.09 16.85 -13.78
N LEU A 13 -3.30 16.29 -13.68
CA LEU A 13 -3.90 15.93 -12.40
C LEU A 13 -3.09 14.85 -11.69
N THR A 14 -2.80 13.73 -12.37
CA THR A 14 -1.99 12.65 -11.82
C THR A 14 -0.63 13.13 -11.35
N SER A 15 0.05 13.98 -12.12
CA SER A 15 1.32 14.60 -11.73
C SER A 15 1.19 15.47 -10.48
N THR A 16 0.09 16.22 -10.33
CA THR A 16 -0.19 17.02 -9.14
C THR A 16 -0.41 16.14 -7.90
N LEU A 17 -1.18 15.07 -8.06
CA LEU A 17 -1.46 14.11 -6.98
C LEU A 17 -0.19 13.38 -6.55
N LEU A 18 0.60 12.87 -7.50
CA LEU A 18 1.85 12.15 -7.25
C LEU A 18 2.92 13.05 -6.62
N GLY A 19 3.00 14.31 -7.06
CA GLY A 19 3.95 15.30 -6.55
C GLY A 19 5.41 15.02 -6.88
N PRO A 20 6.34 15.63 -6.13
CA PRO A 20 7.77 15.54 -6.42
C PRO A 20 8.32 14.12 -6.38
N ASP A 21 9.19 13.80 -7.35
CA ASP A 21 9.94 12.55 -7.36
C ASP A 21 11.01 12.56 -6.24
N ARG A 22 10.80 11.73 -5.23
CA ARG A 22 11.70 11.53 -4.09
C ARG A 22 11.73 10.04 -3.76
N GLU A 23 12.91 9.52 -3.51
CA GLU A 23 13.07 8.18 -2.95
C GLU A 23 12.43 8.09 -1.55
N GLY A 24 12.12 6.87 -1.13
CA GLY A 24 11.53 6.61 0.18
C GLY A 24 10.33 5.67 0.13
N ILE A 25 9.57 5.66 1.22
CA ILE A 25 8.42 4.80 1.42
C ILE A 25 7.14 5.65 1.40
N ARG A 26 6.27 5.36 0.44
CA ARG A 26 4.98 6.02 0.26
C ARG A 26 3.86 5.06 0.63
N LEU A 27 3.06 5.40 1.65
CA LEU A 27 1.83 4.71 1.96
C LEU A 27 0.71 5.29 1.10
N ILE A 28 -0.09 4.44 0.47
CA ILE A 28 -1.34 4.83 -0.19
C ILE A 28 -2.51 4.13 0.47
N ALA A 29 -3.54 4.90 0.82
CA ALA A 29 -4.75 4.40 1.45
C ALA A 29 -5.97 5.19 0.98
N VAL A 30 -7.11 4.51 0.92
CA VAL A 30 -8.42 5.14 0.79
C VAL A 30 -9.19 4.97 2.10
N SER A 31 -9.99 5.97 2.46
CA SER A 31 -10.83 5.94 3.65
C SER A 31 -12.14 6.66 3.41
N THR A 32 -13.19 6.15 3.99
CA THR A 32 -14.45 6.87 4.11
C THR A 32 -14.34 8.04 5.11
N LEU A 33 -15.32 8.96 5.10
CA LEU A 33 -15.38 10.10 6.04
C LEU A 33 -15.36 9.69 7.52
N HIS A 34 -15.84 8.50 7.84
CA HIS A 34 -15.88 7.97 9.22
C HIS A 34 -14.70 7.04 9.55
N GLY A 35 -13.69 6.91 8.64
CA GLY A 35 -12.44 6.22 8.91
C GLY A 35 -12.43 4.72 8.54
N SER A 36 -13.39 4.23 7.74
CA SER A 36 -13.36 2.86 7.24
C SER A 36 -12.48 2.72 6.00
N ALA A 37 -11.66 1.68 5.95
CA ALA A 37 -10.85 1.29 4.80
C ALA A 37 -11.60 0.34 3.84
N THR A 38 -12.81 -0.08 4.21
CA THR A 38 -13.64 -0.98 3.40
C THR A 38 -15.11 -0.56 3.42
N ILE A 39 -15.82 -0.94 2.36
CA ILE A 39 -17.28 -0.98 2.24
C ILE A 39 -17.60 -2.38 1.70
N ASP A 40 -18.46 -3.12 2.39
CA ASP A 40 -18.81 -4.51 2.05
C ASP A 40 -17.57 -5.43 1.93
N GLY A 41 -16.55 -5.20 2.79
CA GLY A 41 -15.34 -6.03 2.93
C GLY A 41 -14.18 -5.69 2.01
N THR A 42 -14.35 -4.81 1.02
CA THR A 42 -13.31 -4.41 0.05
C THR A 42 -13.19 -2.90 -0.08
N SER A 43 -12.14 -2.43 -0.76
CA SER A 43 -11.96 -1.03 -1.12
C SER A 43 -12.58 -0.65 -2.48
N ASP A 44 -13.07 -1.60 -3.25
CA ASP A 44 -13.52 -1.44 -4.64
C ASP A 44 -14.61 -0.38 -4.84
N ALA A 45 -15.49 -0.23 -3.84
CA ALA A 45 -16.59 0.76 -3.89
C ALA A 45 -16.15 2.19 -3.53
N MET A 46 -14.88 2.38 -3.15
CA MET A 46 -14.32 3.66 -2.70
C MET A 46 -13.41 4.27 -3.75
N GLY A 47 -13.21 5.57 -3.62
CA GLY A 47 -12.38 6.33 -4.56
C GLY A 47 -13.13 6.69 -5.85
N ASN A 48 -12.37 7.08 -6.84
CA ASN A 48 -12.86 7.43 -8.17
C ASN A 48 -11.78 7.15 -9.22
N GLU A 49 -12.00 7.54 -10.49
CA GLU A 49 -11.01 7.32 -11.56
C GLU A 49 -9.64 7.95 -11.25
N ALA A 50 -9.60 9.13 -10.60
CA ALA A 50 -8.36 9.79 -10.21
C ALA A 50 -7.60 9.00 -9.14
N ASP A 51 -8.30 8.29 -8.24
CA ASP A 51 -7.70 7.40 -7.24
C ASP A 51 -7.01 6.21 -7.93
N GLY A 52 -7.69 5.56 -8.87
CA GLY A 52 -7.10 4.49 -9.67
C GLY A 52 -5.87 4.93 -10.46
N GLN A 53 -5.89 6.15 -11.03
CA GLN A 53 -4.75 6.73 -11.73
C GLN A 53 -3.58 7.05 -10.79
N LEU A 54 -3.85 7.58 -9.60
CA LEU A 54 -2.83 7.81 -8.58
C LEU A 54 -2.20 6.50 -8.10
N PHE A 55 -3.02 5.48 -7.88
CA PHE A 55 -2.54 4.15 -7.49
C PHE A 55 -1.61 3.54 -8.55
N ALA A 56 -2.01 3.60 -9.82
CA ALA A 56 -1.18 3.15 -10.95
C ALA A 56 0.13 3.94 -11.04
N ALA A 57 0.08 5.27 -10.91
CA ALA A 57 1.26 6.13 -10.96
C ALA A 57 2.23 5.88 -9.78
N LEU A 58 1.71 5.56 -8.59
CA LEU A 58 2.55 5.16 -7.45
C LEU A 58 3.23 3.82 -7.67
N ARG A 59 2.54 2.87 -8.33
CA ARG A 59 3.17 1.62 -8.76
C ARG A 59 4.26 1.85 -9.80
N GLU A 60 4.02 2.68 -10.81
CA GLU A 60 5.03 3.02 -11.82
C GLU A 60 6.25 3.75 -11.22
N TRP A 61 6.02 4.58 -10.21
CA TRP A 61 7.09 5.27 -9.49
C TRP A 61 7.94 4.31 -8.65
N ALA A 62 7.36 3.23 -8.12
CA ALA A 62 8.00 2.34 -7.16
C ALA A 62 8.89 1.28 -7.83
N ASP A 63 10.04 0.98 -7.22
CA ASP A 63 10.86 -0.19 -7.57
C ASP A 63 10.16 -1.48 -7.12
N VAL A 64 9.37 -1.40 -6.03
CA VAL A 64 8.59 -2.51 -5.46
C VAL A 64 7.35 -1.97 -4.74
N ALA A 65 6.23 -2.66 -4.90
CA ALA A 65 5.01 -2.40 -4.15
C ALA A 65 4.81 -3.48 -3.08
N VAL A 66 4.61 -3.04 -1.83
CA VAL A 66 4.53 -3.90 -0.65
C VAL A 66 3.09 -4.01 -0.19
N VAL A 67 2.60 -5.23 0.06
CA VAL A 67 1.23 -5.51 0.48
C VAL A 67 1.19 -6.71 1.45
N GLY A 68 0.16 -6.79 2.28
CA GLY A 68 -0.08 -7.96 3.13
C GLY A 68 -0.83 -9.07 2.38
N SER A 69 -0.55 -10.34 2.67
CA SER A 69 -1.25 -11.48 2.05
C SER A 69 -2.76 -11.48 2.31
N GLY A 70 -3.22 -10.91 3.42
CA GLY A 70 -4.65 -10.71 3.68
C GLY A 70 -5.31 -9.76 2.70
N THR A 71 -4.62 -8.69 2.30
CA THR A 71 -5.10 -7.73 1.29
C THR A 71 -5.06 -8.35 -0.11
N VAL A 72 -4.00 -9.08 -0.46
CA VAL A 72 -3.95 -9.83 -1.72
C VAL A 72 -5.19 -10.70 -1.91
N LYS A 73 -5.62 -11.38 -0.84
CA LYS A 73 -6.81 -12.24 -0.87
C LYS A 73 -8.13 -11.46 -0.87
N ALA A 74 -8.25 -10.41 -0.08
CA ALA A 74 -9.49 -9.65 0.08
C ALA A 74 -9.83 -8.82 -1.16
N GLU A 75 -8.81 -8.25 -1.82
CA GLU A 75 -8.93 -7.39 -2.99
C GLU A 75 -8.64 -8.12 -4.31
N ASP A 76 -8.59 -9.46 -4.29
CA ASP A 76 -8.34 -10.31 -5.47
C ASP A 76 -7.17 -9.80 -6.35
N TYR A 77 -6.02 -9.55 -5.72
CA TYR A 77 -4.86 -8.98 -6.40
C TYR A 77 -4.40 -9.84 -7.56
N GLN A 78 -4.36 -9.22 -8.72
CA GLN A 78 -3.79 -9.84 -9.91
C GLN A 78 -2.30 -9.51 -10.03
N ALA A 79 -1.60 -10.25 -10.89
CA ALA A 79 -0.21 -9.98 -11.22
C ALA A 79 -0.05 -8.53 -11.74
N SER A 80 0.85 -7.77 -11.14
CA SER A 80 1.20 -6.44 -11.64
C SER A 80 2.22 -6.55 -12.76
N THR A 81 1.98 -5.82 -13.86
CA THR A 81 2.91 -5.73 -14.99
C THR A 81 3.83 -4.52 -14.90
N SER A 82 3.48 -3.51 -14.10
CA SER A 82 4.25 -2.27 -13.97
C SER A 82 5.30 -2.31 -12.87
N THR A 83 5.03 -3.05 -11.77
CA THR A 83 5.91 -3.07 -10.60
C THR A 83 5.85 -4.43 -9.92
N ARG A 84 6.99 -4.94 -9.48
CA ARG A 84 7.06 -6.19 -8.76
C ARG A 84 6.38 -6.06 -7.39
N LEU A 85 5.51 -7.01 -7.07
CA LEU A 85 4.84 -7.06 -5.77
C LEU A 85 5.71 -7.81 -4.75
N ALA A 86 5.77 -7.28 -3.53
CA ALA A 86 6.39 -7.91 -2.37
C ALA A 86 5.30 -8.13 -1.31
N VAL A 87 5.02 -9.38 -0.98
CA VAL A 87 3.88 -9.75 -0.14
C VAL A 87 4.35 -10.27 1.21
N PHE A 88 3.93 -9.60 2.28
CA PHE A 88 4.11 -10.11 3.64
C PHE A 88 3.24 -11.32 3.89
N SER A 89 3.85 -12.46 4.21
CA SER A 89 3.13 -13.67 4.57
C SER A 89 3.90 -14.51 5.57
N HIS A 90 3.34 -14.70 6.76
CA HIS A 90 3.84 -15.64 7.74
C HIS A 90 3.34 -17.07 7.47
N SER A 91 2.07 -17.21 7.09
CA SER A 91 1.44 -18.51 6.85
C SER A 91 1.89 -19.18 5.56
N LEU A 92 2.35 -18.39 4.57
CA LEU A 92 2.66 -18.86 3.21
C LEU A 92 1.48 -19.56 2.51
N ASP A 93 0.25 -19.25 2.94
CA ASP A 93 -0.96 -19.77 2.35
C ASP A 93 -1.44 -18.84 1.23
N PHE A 94 -1.37 -19.34 -0.01
CA PHE A 94 -1.84 -18.68 -1.23
C PHE A 94 -2.73 -19.63 -2.06
N ALA A 95 -3.48 -20.49 -1.38
CA ALA A 95 -4.44 -21.35 -2.06
C ALA A 95 -5.50 -20.48 -2.79
N GLY A 96 -5.74 -20.78 -4.09
CA GLY A 96 -6.61 -20.00 -4.96
C GLY A 96 -5.94 -18.78 -5.62
N PHE A 97 -4.63 -18.58 -5.42
CA PHE A 97 -3.84 -17.47 -5.99
C PHE A 97 -2.64 -18.00 -6.79
N GLU A 98 -2.79 -19.12 -7.46
CA GLU A 98 -1.73 -19.81 -8.20
C GLU A 98 -1.16 -18.93 -9.32
N ASP A 99 -2.01 -18.22 -10.07
CA ASP A 99 -1.60 -17.30 -11.14
C ASP A 99 -0.82 -16.10 -10.60
N PHE A 100 -1.23 -15.58 -9.45
CA PHE A 100 -0.50 -14.53 -8.75
C PHE A 100 0.91 -14.98 -8.36
N ILE A 101 1.06 -16.19 -7.81
CA ILE A 101 2.35 -16.77 -7.44
C ILE A 101 3.20 -17.07 -8.68
N ALA A 102 2.60 -17.58 -9.76
CA ALA A 102 3.30 -17.85 -11.02
C ALA A 102 3.86 -16.59 -11.70
N ALA A 103 3.31 -15.43 -11.40
CA ALA A 103 3.83 -14.13 -11.87
C ALA A 103 5.14 -13.69 -11.16
N GLY A 104 5.63 -14.44 -10.18
CA GLY A 104 6.93 -14.23 -9.57
C GLY A 104 7.00 -13.09 -8.54
N PRO A 105 6.04 -12.96 -7.61
CA PRO A 105 6.14 -11.97 -6.55
C PRO A 105 7.31 -12.28 -5.61
N LEU A 106 7.78 -11.25 -4.89
CA LEU A 106 8.58 -11.46 -3.69
C LEU A 106 7.65 -11.87 -2.56
N VAL A 107 7.96 -12.92 -1.84
CA VAL A 107 7.22 -13.32 -0.63
C VAL A 107 8.12 -13.09 0.58
N LEU A 108 7.77 -12.06 1.35
CA LEU A 108 8.49 -11.63 2.56
C LEU A 108 8.03 -12.48 3.73
N THR A 109 8.92 -13.30 4.28
CA THR A 109 8.59 -14.25 5.36
C THR A 109 9.71 -14.36 6.39
N PRO A 110 9.42 -14.66 7.66
CA PRO A 110 10.44 -14.87 8.67
C PRO A 110 11.41 -16.03 8.32
N ALA A 111 12.62 -15.94 8.85
CA ALA A 111 13.69 -16.90 8.54
C ALA A 111 13.32 -18.34 8.90
N ASP A 112 12.57 -18.55 9.99
CA ASP A 112 12.12 -19.87 10.43
C ASP A 112 11.09 -20.53 9.53
N ARG A 113 10.51 -19.76 8.58
CA ARG A 113 9.56 -20.25 7.58
C ARG A 113 10.21 -20.59 6.23
N MET A 114 11.46 -20.17 6.00
CA MET A 114 12.14 -20.31 4.70
C MET A 114 12.31 -21.76 4.24
N ASP A 115 12.50 -22.68 5.17
CA ASP A 115 12.71 -24.11 4.89
C ASP A 115 11.42 -24.95 5.02
N SER A 116 10.25 -24.29 5.14
CA SER A 116 8.97 -24.99 5.27
C SER A 116 8.54 -25.65 3.96
N PRO A 117 7.69 -26.68 4.01
CA PRO A 117 7.08 -27.27 2.81
C PRO A 117 6.27 -26.25 1.98
N GLU A 118 5.65 -25.27 2.64
CA GLU A 118 4.92 -24.18 2.01
C GLU A 118 5.86 -23.28 1.22
N ALA A 119 7.01 -22.87 1.80
CA ALA A 119 8.03 -22.07 1.13
C ALA A 119 8.55 -22.79 -0.13
N THR A 120 8.87 -24.08 0.01
CA THR A 120 9.34 -24.91 -1.11
C THR A 120 8.31 -24.94 -2.25
N ARG A 121 7.02 -25.11 -1.92
CA ARG A 121 5.94 -25.12 -2.93
C ARG A 121 5.79 -23.77 -3.63
N LEU A 122 5.83 -22.65 -2.89
CA LEU A 122 5.74 -21.31 -3.47
C LEU A 122 6.92 -21.01 -4.39
N ALA A 123 8.14 -21.36 -3.98
CA ALA A 123 9.32 -21.19 -4.81
C ALA A 123 9.24 -22.02 -6.10
N ALA A 124 8.78 -23.27 -6.03
CA ALA A 124 8.56 -24.11 -7.20
C ALA A 124 7.46 -23.59 -8.11
N ALA A 125 6.48 -22.87 -7.58
CA ALA A 125 5.39 -22.23 -8.32
C ALA A 125 5.75 -20.88 -8.95
N GLY A 126 6.94 -20.30 -8.65
CA GLY A 126 7.43 -19.08 -9.27
C GLY A 126 7.72 -17.92 -8.32
N ALA A 127 7.29 -17.97 -7.06
CA ALA A 127 7.61 -16.92 -6.10
C ALA A 127 9.10 -16.89 -5.72
N GLU A 128 9.63 -15.71 -5.47
CA GLU A 128 10.94 -15.54 -4.84
C GLU A 128 10.77 -15.31 -3.34
N LEU A 129 11.23 -16.26 -2.52
CA LEU A 129 11.19 -16.14 -1.07
C LEU A 129 12.28 -15.17 -0.59
N VAL A 130 11.91 -14.24 0.25
CA VAL A 130 12.81 -13.26 0.87
C VAL A 130 12.70 -13.36 2.37
N SER A 131 13.80 -13.75 3.00
CA SER A 131 13.87 -13.79 4.47
C SER A 131 13.82 -12.37 5.04
N THR A 132 12.96 -12.19 6.03
CA THR A 132 12.85 -10.98 6.84
C THR A 132 13.42 -11.18 8.25
N GLY A 133 14.39 -12.08 8.41
CA GLY A 133 15.03 -12.33 9.70
C GLY A 133 14.04 -12.79 10.75
N THR A 134 13.83 -11.98 11.78
CA THR A 134 12.85 -12.24 12.86
C THR A 134 11.39 -11.92 12.46
N GLY A 135 11.17 -11.41 11.26
CA GLY A 135 9.84 -11.10 10.72
C GLY A 135 9.38 -9.67 10.93
N THR A 136 10.27 -8.77 11.30
CA THR A 136 9.93 -7.36 11.44
C THR A 136 9.83 -6.65 10.09
N VAL A 137 9.00 -5.60 10.02
CA VAL A 137 8.89 -4.78 8.82
C VAL A 137 10.22 -4.06 8.51
N THR A 138 11.01 -3.72 9.51
CA THR A 138 12.33 -3.10 9.35
C THR A 138 13.27 -4.02 8.59
N GLU A 139 13.40 -5.28 9.02
CA GLU A 139 14.23 -6.28 8.35
C GLU A 139 13.75 -6.57 6.92
N ALA A 140 12.43 -6.57 6.72
CA ALA A 140 11.85 -6.71 5.38
C ALA A 140 12.27 -5.57 4.44
N ILE A 141 12.18 -4.32 4.92
CA ILE A 141 12.61 -3.15 4.14
C ILE A 141 14.11 -3.15 3.90
N GLU A 142 14.91 -3.55 4.87
CA GLU A 142 16.36 -3.72 4.69
C GLU A 142 16.67 -4.79 3.63
N ALA A 143 15.96 -5.91 3.62
CA ALA A 143 16.11 -6.95 2.61
C ALA A 143 15.72 -6.48 1.20
N LEU A 144 14.70 -5.63 1.06
CA LEU A 144 14.32 -5.00 -0.21
C LEU A 144 15.36 -3.96 -0.65
N ARG A 145 15.84 -3.12 0.27
CA ARG A 145 16.91 -2.14 -0.01
C ARG A 145 18.21 -2.80 -0.44
N ALA A 146 18.58 -3.93 0.17
CA ALA A 146 19.73 -4.72 -0.24
C ALA A 146 19.61 -5.28 -1.67
N ARG A 147 18.39 -5.33 -2.21
CA ARG A 147 18.07 -5.68 -3.61
C ARG A 147 17.97 -4.47 -4.53
N GLY A 148 18.28 -3.28 -4.03
CA GLY A 148 18.30 -2.03 -4.80
C GLY A 148 16.99 -1.22 -4.76
N ALA A 149 15.97 -1.65 -4.00
CA ALA A 149 14.73 -0.89 -3.90
C ALA A 149 14.94 0.38 -3.04
N THR A 150 14.83 1.55 -3.66
CA THR A 150 14.89 2.87 -2.99
C THR A 150 13.53 3.55 -2.95
N ARG A 151 12.62 3.16 -3.86
CA ARG A 151 11.25 3.65 -3.99
C ARG A 151 10.28 2.52 -3.68
N ILE A 152 9.59 2.63 -2.56
CA ILE A 152 8.69 1.58 -2.07
C ILE A 152 7.28 2.15 -1.92
N SER A 153 6.31 1.61 -2.65
CA SER A 153 4.90 1.85 -2.42
C SER A 153 4.36 0.85 -1.41
N CYS A 154 3.68 1.30 -0.36
CA CYS A 154 3.01 0.43 0.60
C CYS A 154 1.50 0.53 0.41
N GLU A 155 0.88 -0.58 -0.02
CA GLU A 155 -0.53 -0.69 -0.36
C GLU A 155 -1.36 -1.34 0.77
N GLY A 156 -0.72 -1.54 1.92
CA GLY A 156 -1.38 -2.04 3.13
C GLY A 156 -1.54 -3.56 3.18
N GLY A 157 -2.55 -4.19 3.81
CA GLY A 157 -3.65 -3.58 4.60
C GLY A 157 -3.33 -3.03 5.99
N PRO A 158 -4.36 -2.90 6.83
CA PRO A 158 -4.28 -2.20 8.11
C PRO A 158 -3.13 -2.62 9.02
N SER A 159 -2.87 -3.90 9.18
CA SER A 159 -1.76 -4.41 10.01
C SER A 159 -0.38 -4.08 9.42
N VAL A 160 -0.25 -4.06 8.08
CA VAL A 160 0.98 -3.64 7.41
C VAL A 160 1.20 -2.13 7.61
N TYR A 161 0.18 -1.30 7.42
CA TYR A 161 0.28 0.13 7.73
C TYR A 161 0.69 0.38 9.17
N SER A 162 0.07 -0.32 10.13
CA SER A 162 0.40 -0.21 11.55
C SER A 162 1.87 -0.55 11.82
N ALA A 163 2.39 -1.62 11.20
CA ALA A 163 3.79 -2.01 11.34
C ALA A 163 4.75 -0.93 10.79
N PHE A 164 4.45 -0.36 9.60
CA PHE A 164 5.25 0.72 9.01
C PHE A 164 5.24 1.99 9.86
N ILE A 165 4.07 2.36 10.41
CA ILE A 165 3.92 3.53 11.29
C ILE A 165 4.71 3.32 12.58
N ALA A 166 4.53 2.17 13.25
CA ALA A 166 5.22 1.84 14.49
C ALA A 166 6.75 1.81 14.34
N ALA A 167 7.25 1.33 13.20
CA ALA A 167 8.67 1.32 12.88
C ALA A 167 9.21 2.68 12.41
N GLY A 168 8.36 3.70 12.24
CA GLY A 168 8.75 5.00 11.72
C GLY A 168 9.25 4.96 10.28
N LEU A 169 8.76 4.05 9.46
CA LEU A 169 9.20 3.80 8.08
C LEU A 169 8.35 4.53 7.03
N VAL A 170 7.52 5.49 7.43
CA VAL A 170 6.66 6.27 6.52
C VAL A 170 7.33 7.59 6.17
N ASP A 171 7.65 7.80 4.89
CA ASP A 171 8.18 9.09 4.40
C ASP A 171 7.06 9.97 3.86
N GLN A 172 6.09 9.39 3.15
CA GLN A 172 4.90 10.09 2.65
C GLN A 172 3.65 9.23 2.84
N LEU A 173 2.52 9.89 3.06
CA LEU A 173 1.18 9.29 3.08
C LEU A 173 0.34 9.95 2.00
N TYR A 174 -0.26 9.13 1.15
CA TYR A 174 -1.30 9.48 0.19
C TYR A 174 -2.61 8.92 0.74
N LEU A 175 -3.52 9.81 1.10
CA LEU A 175 -4.82 9.44 1.65
C LEU A 175 -5.94 10.00 0.79
N THR A 176 -6.70 9.11 0.17
CA THR A 176 -7.93 9.43 -0.52
C THR A 176 -9.08 9.37 0.48
N VAL A 177 -9.82 10.48 0.61
CA VAL A 177 -11.00 10.54 1.46
C VAL A 177 -12.25 10.46 0.58
N ASP A 178 -12.89 9.31 0.64
CA ASP A 178 -14.12 9.00 -0.08
C ASP A 178 -15.34 9.57 0.67
N PRO A 179 -16.37 10.10 -0.03
CA PRO A 179 -17.49 10.81 0.60
C PRO A 179 -18.52 9.92 1.30
N HIS A 180 -18.27 8.63 1.47
CA HIS A 180 -19.18 7.75 2.20
C HIS A 180 -19.16 8.00 3.71
N LEU A 181 -20.35 8.02 4.31
CA LEU A 181 -20.57 8.15 5.75
C LEU A 181 -21.49 7.06 6.25
N SER A 182 -21.02 6.22 7.16
CA SER A 182 -21.75 5.15 7.81
C SER A 182 -21.70 5.32 9.34
N PRO A 183 -22.67 4.78 10.09
CA PRO A 183 -22.67 4.87 11.56
C PRO A 183 -21.59 4.01 12.25
N SER A 184 -20.93 3.12 11.50
CA SER A 184 -19.90 2.23 12.05
C SER A 184 -18.73 2.10 11.10
N VAL A 185 -17.51 2.03 11.65
CA VAL A 185 -16.31 1.65 10.92
C VAL A 185 -16.33 0.14 10.69
N GLU A 186 -16.29 -0.28 9.44
CA GLU A 186 -16.24 -1.71 9.09
C GLU A 186 -14.83 -2.26 9.33
N ARG A 187 -13.82 -1.59 8.78
CA ARG A 187 -12.41 -1.90 9.03
C ARG A 187 -11.60 -0.60 9.10
N PRO A 188 -10.87 -0.35 10.19
CA PRO A 188 -10.06 0.87 10.29
C PRO A 188 -8.87 0.82 9.31
N ILE A 189 -8.38 2.00 8.90
CA ILE A 189 -7.18 2.11 8.04
C ILE A 189 -5.96 1.45 8.71
N VAL A 190 -5.84 1.60 10.04
CA VAL A 190 -4.75 1.04 10.83
C VAL A 190 -5.31 0.13 11.90
N ASP A 191 -4.64 -1.01 12.09
CA ASP A 191 -5.00 -2.05 13.07
C ASP A 191 -3.77 -2.29 13.97
N GLY A 192 -3.46 -1.30 14.80
CA GLY A 192 -2.27 -1.28 15.64
C GLY A 192 -2.59 -1.17 17.12
N ASP A 193 -1.58 -1.46 17.95
CA ASP A 193 -1.65 -1.27 19.39
C ASP A 193 -1.60 0.23 19.74
N ALA A 194 -2.45 0.67 20.65
CA ALA A 194 -2.49 2.04 21.16
C ALA A 194 -1.19 2.49 21.85
N THR A 195 -0.29 1.56 22.18
CA THR A 195 1.03 1.83 22.76
C THR A 195 2.09 2.20 21.74
N SER A 196 1.82 1.97 20.44
CA SER A 196 2.76 2.34 19.37
C SER A 196 2.93 3.85 19.26
N PRO A 197 4.14 4.35 19.00
CA PRO A 197 4.38 5.79 18.89
C PRO A 197 3.60 6.38 17.70
N ALA A 198 2.94 7.51 17.93
CA ALA A 198 2.25 8.24 16.87
C ALA A 198 3.25 8.93 15.95
N LEU A 199 3.00 8.86 14.64
CA LEU A 199 3.77 9.57 13.62
C LEU A 199 3.11 10.92 13.33
N ARG A 200 3.87 12.00 13.41
CA ARG A 200 3.42 13.33 13.01
C ARG A 200 3.86 13.65 11.59
N LEU A 201 2.89 14.01 10.77
CA LEU A 201 3.09 14.35 9.36
C LEU A 201 2.79 15.82 9.11
N GLU A 202 3.39 16.39 8.07
CA GLU A 202 3.13 17.72 7.54
C GLU A 202 2.35 17.61 6.23
N LEU A 203 1.30 18.42 6.10
CA LEU A 203 0.49 18.47 4.90
C LEU A 203 1.29 19.08 3.73
N GLU A 204 1.42 18.35 2.62
CA GLU A 204 2.06 18.85 1.39
C GLU A 204 1.05 19.30 0.34
N ASN A 205 -0.08 18.59 0.24
CA ASN A 205 -1.07 18.90 -0.79
C ASN A 205 -2.48 18.48 -0.38
N VAL A 206 -3.47 19.26 -0.85
CA VAL A 206 -4.90 18.94 -0.79
C VAL A 206 -5.47 19.20 -2.16
N THR A 207 -6.02 18.19 -2.80
CA THR A 207 -6.63 18.30 -4.12
C THR A 207 -8.04 17.69 -4.10
N PRO A 208 -9.10 18.47 -4.23
CA PRO A 208 -10.43 17.92 -4.45
C PRO A 208 -10.60 17.53 -5.92
N VAL A 209 -11.18 16.34 -6.14
CA VAL A 209 -11.59 15.88 -7.47
C VAL A 209 -13.00 15.33 -7.34
N ASP A 210 -13.97 15.98 -7.98
CA ASP A 210 -15.40 15.71 -7.79
C ASP A 210 -15.80 15.82 -6.30
N ASN A 211 -16.27 14.74 -5.70
CA ASN A 211 -16.64 14.67 -4.28
C ASN A 211 -15.57 14.04 -3.40
N THR A 212 -14.41 13.68 -3.96
CA THR A 212 -13.31 12.99 -3.29
C THR A 212 -12.19 13.97 -2.98
N VAL A 213 -11.53 13.83 -1.84
CA VAL A 213 -10.40 14.67 -1.44
C VAL A 213 -9.13 13.83 -1.37
N PHE A 214 -8.11 14.28 -2.07
CA PHE A 214 -6.78 13.68 -2.06
C PHE A 214 -5.86 14.48 -1.16
N LEU A 215 -5.30 13.82 -0.15
CA LEU A 215 -4.37 14.39 0.81
C LEU A 215 -3.00 13.75 0.63
N ARG A 216 -1.97 14.59 0.51
CA ARG A 216 -0.59 14.13 0.57
C ARG A 216 0.12 14.76 1.76
N TYR A 217 0.68 13.88 2.59
CA TYR A 217 1.47 14.27 3.75
C TYR A 217 2.89 13.76 3.60
N ARG A 218 3.83 14.43 4.25
CA ARG A 218 5.20 13.95 4.41
C ARG A 218 5.59 13.86 5.87
N ARG A 219 6.58 13.03 6.15
CA ARG A 219 7.17 12.96 7.48
C ARG A 219 7.83 14.30 7.82
N MET A 220 7.58 14.79 9.02
CA MET A 220 8.30 15.95 9.52
C MET A 220 9.76 15.59 9.75
N SER A 221 10.68 16.40 9.21
CA SER A 221 12.09 16.29 9.59
C SER A 221 12.20 16.62 11.08
N THR A 222 12.82 15.73 11.85
CA THR A 222 13.15 16.05 13.24
C THR A 222 14.18 17.19 13.19
N PRO A 223 14.01 18.27 13.98
CA PRO A 223 14.94 19.38 14.01
C PRO A 223 16.32 18.95 14.50
#